data_1cab8253c236f4456def6f21a7bc4575
#
_entry.id   1cab8253c236f4456def6f21a7bc4575
#
_cell.length_a   1.000
_cell.length_b   1.000
_cell.length_c   1.000
_cell.angle_alpha   90.00
_cell.angle_beta   90.00
_cell.angle_gamma   90.00
#
_symmetry.space_group_name_H-M   'P 1'
#
loop_
_entity.id
_entity.type
_entity.pdbx_description
1 polymer ?
#
loop_
_entity_poly.entity_id
_entity_poly.type
_entity_poly.pdbx_seq_one_letter_code
_entity_poly.pdbx_strand_id
1 'polypeptide(L)'
;PLPFAVEWNSPEPQVLIMHTHATEDYRLSAGLWFRPGDGSRTTDRNYNMCAVGRVMADTLNAAGLNTLHDETLNDYPSYTGSYANSRAVVQQYLAQYPSIKVVLDVHRDAIETENGSRMAPVCTVNGQQAAQVMIICGCDNGSSISLPNYRQNLRFAAAWERAMEGTFPGLTRPVLFSYRFYNQDLTTGSLLIEVGG
;
A
#
# COMPACT_ATOMS: atom_id res chain seq x y z
N PRO A 1 -1.49 -14.81 17.18
CA PRO A 1 -1.52 -13.41 17.62
C PRO A 1 -0.76 -12.54 16.63
N LEU A 2 -1.18 -11.27 16.50
CA LEU A 2 -0.44 -10.27 15.71
C LEU A 2 0.93 -10.02 16.36
N PRO A 3 1.93 -9.60 15.57
CA PRO A 3 3.28 -9.35 16.07
C PRO A 3 3.42 -8.03 16.87
N PHE A 4 2.37 -7.23 16.89
CA PHE A 4 2.27 -5.94 17.58
C PHE A 4 0.85 -5.74 18.11
N ALA A 5 0.68 -4.75 18.96
CA ALA A 5 -0.61 -4.21 19.35
C ALA A 5 -0.66 -2.72 19.01
N VAL A 6 -1.79 -2.25 18.51
CA VAL A 6 -2.09 -0.84 18.34
C VAL A 6 -2.90 -0.32 19.50
N GLU A 7 -2.70 0.93 19.87
CA GLU A 7 -3.41 1.60 20.92
C GLU A 7 -4.50 2.51 20.31
N TRP A 8 -5.76 2.18 20.58
CA TRP A 8 -6.90 2.97 20.14
C TRP A 8 -7.00 4.28 20.93
N ASN A 9 -7.35 5.34 20.25
CA ASN A 9 -7.44 6.70 20.80
C ASN A 9 -6.13 7.19 21.44
N SER A 10 -4.99 6.64 20.99
CA SER A 10 -3.67 7.10 21.41
C SER A 10 -3.42 8.52 20.91
N PRO A 11 -2.83 9.42 21.73
CA PRO A 11 -2.36 10.70 21.26
C PRO A 11 -1.17 10.58 20.30
N GLU A 12 -0.45 9.45 20.38
CA GLU A 12 0.71 9.15 19.54
C GLU A 12 0.32 8.32 18.31
N PRO A 13 0.89 8.62 17.13
CA PRO A 13 0.56 7.89 15.91
C PRO A 13 0.96 6.42 16.00
N GLN A 14 0.09 5.55 15.49
CA GLN A 14 0.27 4.10 15.47
C GLN A 14 0.52 3.56 14.07
N VAL A 15 0.06 4.30 13.04
CA VAL A 15 0.12 3.92 11.64
C VAL A 15 0.73 5.06 10.83
N LEU A 16 1.56 4.72 9.86
CA LEU A 16 2.02 5.60 8.80
C LEU A 16 1.57 5.05 7.45
N ILE A 17 0.86 5.86 6.67
CA ILE A 17 0.57 5.61 5.27
C ILE A 17 1.52 6.47 4.43
N MET A 18 2.13 5.87 3.42
CA MET A 18 3.04 6.54 2.49
C MET A 18 2.98 5.87 1.11
N HIS A 19 3.69 6.41 0.13
CA HIS A 19 3.66 5.94 -1.24
C HIS A 19 5.07 5.96 -1.85
N THR A 20 5.65 4.80 -2.13
CA THR A 20 6.91 4.73 -2.88
C THR A 20 6.70 5.23 -4.32
N HIS A 21 5.56 4.89 -4.92
CA HIS A 21 5.15 5.35 -6.24
C HIS A 21 3.94 6.27 -6.16
N ALA A 22 4.13 7.42 -5.49
CA ALA A 22 3.07 8.37 -5.20
C ALA A 22 2.41 8.95 -6.46
N THR A 23 3.15 9.04 -7.58
CA THR A 23 2.62 9.58 -8.83
C THR A 23 1.71 8.62 -9.59
N GLU A 24 1.60 7.36 -9.21
CA GLU A 24 0.64 6.42 -9.83
C GLU A 24 -0.77 6.95 -9.75
N ASP A 25 -1.51 6.83 -10.86
CA ASP A 25 -2.88 7.30 -10.97
C ASP A 25 -3.80 6.25 -11.59
N TYR A 26 -5.10 6.54 -11.51
CA TYR A 26 -6.13 5.76 -12.16
C TYR A 26 -6.62 6.48 -13.41
N ARG A 27 -7.02 5.69 -14.38
CA ARG A 27 -7.63 6.23 -15.56
C ARG A 27 -8.97 6.89 -15.23
N LEU A 28 -9.13 8.16 -15.60
CA LEU A 28 -10.32 8.95 -15.33
C LEU A 28 -11.47 8.73 -16.34
N SER A 29 -11.19 8.04 -17.47
CA SER A 29 -12.19 7.79 -18.51
C SER A 29 -12.80 6.38 -18.37
N ALA A 30 -14.11 6.27 -18.54
CA ALA A 30 -14.85 5.01 -18.47
C ALA A 30 -14.75 4.12 -19.74
N GLY A 31 -13.92 4.47 -20.71
CA GLY A 31 -13.76 3.68 -21.94
C GLY A 31 -12.98 2.37 -21.75
N LEU A 32 -13.16 1.40 -22.63
CA LEU A 32 -12.43 0.13 -22.64
C LEU A 32 -11.08 0.18 -23.38
N TRP A 33 -10.68 1.35 -23.85
CA TRP A 33 -9.46 1.55 -24.61
C TRP A 33 -8.68 2.77 -24.08
N PHE A 34 -7.37 2.78 -24.30
CA PHE A 34 -6.48 3.90 -24.02
C PHE A 34 -5.59 4.16 -25.21
N ARG A 35 -5.06 5.40 -25.35
CA ARG A 35 -4.15 5.74 -26.41
C ARG A 35 -2.74 5.27 -26.05
N PRO A 36 -1.96 4.77 -27.03
CA PRO A 36 -0.53 4.60 -26.81
C PRO A 36 0.09 5.92 -26.32
N GLY A 37 0.78 5.88 -25.18
CA GLY A 37 1.37 7.08 -24.56
C GLY A 37 0.49 7.79 -23.53
N ASP A 38 -0.76 7.37 -23.31
CA ASP A 38 -1.52 7.81 -22.15
C ASP A 38 -0.77 7.35 -20.88
N GLY A 39 -0.27 8.32 -20.12
CA GLY A 39 0.44 8.08 -18.88
C GLY A 39 -0.48 7.47 -17.83
N SER A 40 0.13 6.81 -16.85
CA SER A 40 -0.54 6.31 -15.65
C SER A 40 0.07 6.94 -14.40
N ARG A 41 0.56 8.20 -14.55
CA ARG A 41 1.24 8.94 -13.49
C ARG A 41 0.95 10.41 -13.58
N THR A 42 0.66 11.03 -12.42
CA THR A 42 0.49 12.48 -12.27
C THR A 42 1.11 12.97 -10.96
N THR A 43 1.60 14.20 -10.95
CA THR A 43 2.07 14.88 -9.73
C THR A 43 0.94 15.58 -8.98
N ASP A 44 -0.28 15.60 -9.52
CA ASP A 44 -1.44 16.15 -8.83
C ASP A 44 -1.93 15.16 -7.76
N ARG A 45 -1.75 15.55 -6.50
CA ARG A 45 -2.09 14.73 -5.34
C ARG A 45 -3.60 14.45 -5.16
N ASN A 46 -4.45 15.10 -5.94
CA ASN A 46 -5.88 14.81 -5.94
C ASN A 46 -6.27 13.66 -6.86
N TYR A 47 -5.36 13.25 -7.76
CA TYR A 47 -5.61 12.24 -8.78
C TYR A 47 -4.62 11.07 -8.75
N ASN A 48 -3.64 11.11 -7.83
CA ASN A 48 -2.66 10.04 -7.67
C ASN A 48 -2.87 9.26 -6.36
N MET A 49 -1.93 8.40 -6.00
CA MET A 49 -2.04 7.53 -4.82
C MET A 49 -2.19 8.30 -3.50
N CYS A 50 -1.74 9.56 -3.42
CA CYS A 50 -1.97 10.39 -2.25
C CYS A 50 -3.47 10.59 -1.95
N ALA A 51 -4.33 10.65 -2.98
CA ALA A 51 -5.78 10.75 -2.76
C ALA A 51 -6.35 9.49 -2.08
N VAL A 52 -5.86 8.31 -2.45
CA VAL A 52 -6.25 7.03 -1.82
C VAL A 52 -5.75 6.97 -0.39
N GLY A 53 -4.47 7.26 -0.17
CA GLY A 53 -3.87 7.27 1.17
C GLY A 53 -4.55 8.23 2.13
N ARG A 54 -4.99 9.40 1.64
CA ARG A 54 -5.74 10.38 2.43
C ARG A 54 -7.06 9.81 2.94
N VAL A 55 -7.84 9.18 2.06
CA VAL A 55 -9.12 8.56 2.46
C VAL A 55 -8.89 7.42 3.46
N MET A 56 -7.84 6.62 3.28
CA MET A 56 -7.47 5.58 4.24
C MET A 56 -7.10 6.17 5.61
N ALA A 57 -6.25 7.19 5.63
CA ALA A 57 -5.83 7.85 6.87
C ALA A 57 -7.00 8.51 7.60
N ASP A 58 -7.85 9.24 6.88
CA ASP A 58 -9.04 9.88 7.44
C ASP A 58 -10.00 8.85 8.06
N THR A 59 -10.19 7.71 7.38
CA THR A 59 -11.04 6.63 7.87
C THR A 59 -10.48 6.00 9.16
N LEU A 60 -9.19 5.74 9.20
CA LEU A 60 -8.54 5.17 10.39
C LEU A 60 -8.55 6.16 11.57
N ASN A 61 -8.27 7.43 11.31
CA ASN A 61 -8.34 8.49 12.31
C ASN A 61 -9.77 8.66 12.87
N ALA A 62 -10.78 8.65 12.01
CA ALA A 62 -12.18 8.72 12.42
C ALA A 62 -12.59 7.52 13.29
N ALA A 63 -11.96 6.36 13.07
CA ALA A 63 -12.17 5.16 13.90
C ALA A 63 -11.36 5.18 15.21
N GLY A 64 -10.53 6.20 15.46
CA GLY A 64 -9.71 6.32 16.67
C GLY A 64 -8.33 5.66 16.58
N LEU A 65 -7.88 5.30 15.40
CA LEU A 65 -6.52 4.80 15.16
C LEU A 65 -5.65 5.92 14.58
N ASN A 66 -4.88 6.58 15.46
CA ASN A 66 -4.05 7.73 15.08
C ASN A 66 -3.07 7.37 13.96
N THR A 67 -3.32 7.92 12.77
CA THR A 67 -2.66 7.58 11.51
C THR A 67 -2.07 8.84 10.88
N LEU A 68 -0.79 8.80 10.57
CA LEU A 68 -0.12 9.81 9.75
C LEU A 68 -0.17 9.40 8.28
N HIS A 69 -0.23 10.39 7.41
CA HIS A 69 -0.16 10.20 5.96
C HIS A 69 0.92 11.10 5.38
N ASP A 70 1.87 10.50 4.66
CA ASP A 70 2.93 11.22 3.93
C ASP A 70 2.60 11.27 2.44
N GLU A 71 2.61 12.46 1.87
CA GLU A 71 2.32 12.72 0.45
C GLU A 71 3.59 13.09 -0.35
N THR A 72 4.76 12.72 0.11
CA THR A 72 6.01 12.92 -0.62
C THR A 72 5.99 12.15 -1.94
N LEU A 73 6.30 12.84 -3.04
CA LEU A 73 6.39 12.21 -4.36
C LEU A 73 7.75 11.53 -4.51
N ASN A 74 7.91 10.35 -3.92
CA ASN A 74 9.18 9.63 -3.84
C ASN A 74 9.73 9.16 -5.20
N ASP A 75 8.86 9.06 -6.21
CA ASP A 75 9.15 8.66 -7.59
C ASP A 75 9.22 9.83 -8.58
N TYR A 76 9.26 11.07 -8.10
CA TYR A 76 9.37 12.28 -8.92
C TYR A 76 10.53 13.18 -8.40
N PRO A 77 11.33 13.79 -9.28
CA PRO A 77 11.28 13.75 -10.74
C PRO A 77 11.86 12.47 -11.38
N SER A 78 12.38 11.54 -10.59
CA SER A 78 12.99 10.30 -11.07
C SER A 78 12.32 9.08 -10.43
N TYR A 79 11.88 8.14 -11.27
CA TYR A 79 11.41 6.83 -10.81
C TYR A 79 12.52 6.02 -10.15
N THR A 80 13.75 6.12 -10.70
CA THR A 80 14.91 5.43 -10.15
C THR A 80 15.24 5.97 -8.76
N GLY A 81 15.36 5.08 -7.79
CA GLY A 81 15.67 5.44 -6.40
C GLY A 81 14.44 5.69 -5.52
N SER A 82 13.21 5.54 -6.03
CA SER A 82 11.99 5.79 -5.26
C SER A 82 11.92 5.01 -3.94
N TYR A 83 12.38 3.75 -3.91
CA TYR A 83 12.46 2.97 -2.66
C TYR A 83 13.51 3.49 -1.67
N ALA A 84 14.61 4.06 -2.15
CA ALA A 84 15.57 4.71 -1.25
C ALA A 84 15.02 6.00 -0.67
N ASN A 85 14.30 6.78 -1.48
CA ASN A 85 13.63 8.00 -1.05
C ASN A 85 12.55 7.70 0.00
N SER A 86 11.64 6.77 -0.29
CA SER A 86 10.58 6.38 0.63
C SER A 86 11.13 5.78 1.92
N ARG A 87 12.22 5.02 1.85
CA ARG A 87 12.92 4.52 3.05
C ARG A 87 13.37 5.65 3.96
N ALA A 88 14.00 6.68 3.39
CA ALA A 88 14.48 7.82 4.17
C ALA A 88 13.31 8.56 4.85
N VAL A 89 12.20 8.74 4.14
CA VAL A 89 10.97 9.35 4.69
C VAL A 89 10.46 8.51 5.87
N VAL A 90 10.27 7.20 5.68
CA VAL A 90 9.77 6.32 6.76
C VAL A 90 10.70 6.33 7.96
N GLN A 91 12.03 6.29 7.76
CA GLN A 91 13.00 6.34 8.86
C GLN A 91 12.92 7.63 9.67
N GLN A 92 12.64 8.78 9.03
CA GLN A 92 12.42 10.05 9.72
C GLN A 92 11.16 9.99 10.61
N TYR A 93 10.06 9.44 10.08
CA TYR A 93 8.83 9.26 10.87
C TYR A 93 9.03 8.31 12.04
N LEU A 94 9.69 7.18 11.85
CA LEU A 94 9.96 6.21 12.91
C LEU A 94 10.89 6.76 14.00
N ALA A 95 11.84 7.62 13.62
CA ALA A 95 12.70 8.31 14.59
C ALA A 95 11.94 9.36 15.41
N GLN A 96 11.01 10.08 14.77
CA GLN A 96 10.18 11.09 15.42
C GLN A 96 9.05 10.47 16.25
N TYR A 97 8.46 9.37 15.79
CA TYR A 97 7.32 8.70 16.40
C TYR A 97 7.59 7.20 16.59
N PRO A 98 8.32 6.81 17.66
CA PRO A 98 8.61 5.40 17.95
C PRO A 98 7.36 4.56 18.26
N SER A 99 6.22 5.21 18.46
CA SER A 99 4.90 4.59 18.65
C SER A 99 4.33 3.92 17.40
N ILE A 100 4.80 4.29 16.19
CA ILE A 100 4.35 3.71 14.94
C ILE A 100 4.69 2.22 14.88
N LYS A 101 3.65 1.38 14.69
CA LYS A 101 3.75 -0.09 14.58
C LYS A 101 3.53 -0.57 13.16
N VAL A 102 2.73 0.16 12.38
CA VAL A 102 2.30 -0.21 11.04
C VAL A 102 2.78 0.84 10.04
N VAL A 103 3.38 0.38 8.95
CA VAL A 103 3.74 1.21 7.79
C VAL A 103 3.11 0.60 6.56
N LEU A 104 2.25 1.36 5.87
CA LEU A 104 1.56 0.93 4.66
C LEU A 104 2.07 1.72 3.46
N ASP A 105 2.72 1.01 2.53
CA ASP A 105 3.11 1.55 1.24
C ASP A 105 1.96 1.28 0.25
N VAL A 106 1.17 2.33 -0.04
CA VAL A 106 -0.06 2.18 -0.81
C VAL A 106 0.17 2.52 -2.27
N HIS A 107 -0.15 1.57 -3.14
CA HIS A 107 0.08 1.54 -4.58
C HIS A 107 -1.20 1.21 -5.34
N ARG A 108 -1.11 1.34 -6.65
CA ARG A 108 -1.99 0.78 -7.64
C ARG A 108 -1.24 -0.32 -8.40
N ASP A 109 -1.86 -1.48 -8.61
CA ASP A 109 -1.25 -2.56 -9.38
C ASP A 109 -1.14 -2.20 -10.87
N ALA A 110 -0.11 -2.67 -11.52
CA ALA A 110 0.16 -2.46 -12.94
C ALA A 110 0.11 -3.80 -13.69
N ILE A 111 -1.11 -4.31 -13.90
CA ILE A 111 -1.30 -5.60 -14.56
C ILE A 111 -1.46 -5.36 -16.07
N GLU A 112 -0.48 -5.81 -16.82
CA GLU A 112 -0.52 -5.76 -18.29
C GLU A 112 -0.32 -7.18 -18.86
N THR A 113 -1.16 -7.54 -19.82
CA THR A 113 -1.08 -8.82 -20.52
C THR A 113 -0.08 -8.76 -21.65
N GLU A 114 0.35 -9.91 -22.17
CA GLU A 114 1.31 -10.00 -23.29
C GLU A 114 0.86 -9.25 -24.55
N ASN A 115 -0.45 -9.10 -24.76
CA ASN A 115 -1.01 -8.35 -25.89
C ASN A 115 -1.18 -6.85 -25.61
N GLY A 116 -0.68 -6.35 -24.47
CA GLY A 116 -0.75 -4.94 -24.10
C GLY A 116 -2.09 -4.50 -23.48
N SER A 117 -2.98 -5.44 -23.16
CA SER A 117 -4.22 -5.10 -22.44
C SER A 117 -3.93 -4.85 -20.98
N ARG A 118 -4.51 -3.78 -20.42
CA ARG A 118 -4.42 -3.47 -18.99
C ARG A 118 -5.63 -4.04 -18.25
N MET A 119 -5.40 -4.61 -17.08
CA MET A 119 -6.43 -5.22 -16.26
C MET A 119 -6.72 -4.36 -15.03
N ALA A 120 -7.99 -4.07 -14.80
CA ALA A 120 -8.48 -3.42 -13.59
C ALA A 120 -9.23 -4.46 -12.74
N PRO A 121 -8.61 -5.00 -11.68
CA PRO A 121 -9.25 -5.98 -10.80
C PRO A 121 -10.40 -5.31 -10.04
N VAL A 122 -11.62 -5.83 -10.22
CA VAL A 122 -12.82 -5.28 -9.60
C VAL A 122 -13.65 -6.38 -8.92
N CYS A 123 -14.41 -6.00 -7.92
CA CYS A 123 -15.40 -6.83 -7.24
C CYS A 123 -16.69 -6.06 -7.02
N THR A 124 -17.67 -6.70 -6.41
CA THR A 124 -18.90 -6.04 -5.97
C THR A 124 -18.99 -6.08 -4.46
N VAL A 125 -19.04 -4.91 -3.83
CA VAL A 125 -19.23 -4.76 -2.40
C VAL A 125 -20.54 -4.00 -2.15
N ASN A 126 -21.45 -4.58 -1.40
CA ASN A 126 -22.77 -3.99 -1.09
C ASN A 126 -23.52 -3.51 -2.35
N GLY A 127 -23.42 -4.28 -3.43
CA GLY A 127 -24.09 -3.95 -4.71
C GLY A 127 -23.39 -2.87 -5.55
N GLN A 128 -22.26 -2.37 -5.12
CA GLN A 128 -21.45 -1.38 -5.85
C GLN A 128 -20.15 -1.99 -6.34
N GLN A 129 -19.70 -1.57 -7.52
CA GLN A 129 -18.38 -1.95 -8.03
C GLN A 129 -17.29 -1.29 -7.19
N ALA A 130 -16.31 -2.09 -6.80
CA ALA A 130 -15.15 -1.65 -6.03
C ALA A 130 -13.85 -2.19 -6.65
N ALA A 131 -12.77 -1.47 -6.47
CA ALA A 131 -11.42 -1.96 -6.78
C ALA A 131 -11.07 -3.11 -5.83
N GLN A 132 -10.50 -4.20 -6.35
CA GLN A 132 -9.96 -5.23 -5.48
C GLN A 132 -8.65 -4.77 -4.84
N VAL A 133 -8.40 -5.28 -3.64
CA VAL A 133 -7.19 -5.01 -2.87
C VAL A 133 -6.29 -6.24 -2.87
N MET A 134 -4.98 -6.05 -2.98
CA MET A 134 -3.99 -7.11 -2.77
C MET A 134 -2.93 -6.64 -1.78
N ILE A 135 -2.58 -7.49 -0.83
CA ILE A 135 -1.45 -7.26 0.06
C ILE A 135 -0.23 -7.96 -0.53
N ILE A 136 0.89 -7.25 -0.63
CA ILE A 136 2.19 -7.83 -0.97
C ILE A 136 3.03 -7.89 0.30
N CYS A 137 3.44 -9.10 0.65
CA CYS A 137 4.36 -9.38 1.72
C CYS A 137 5.67 -9.94 1.16
N GLY A 138 6.77 -9.26 1.43
CA GLY A 138 8.10 -9.71 1.06
C GLY A 138 8.58 -10.87 1.92
N CYS A 139 9.59 -11.58 1.45
CA CYS A 139 10.27 -12.59 2.24
C CYS A 139 11.77 -12.64 1.95
N ASP A 140 12.49 -13.13 2.95
CA ASP A 140 13.92 -13.42 2.88
C ASP A 140 14.18 -14.59 1.91
N ASN A 141 15.21 -14.48 1.09
CA ASN A 141 15.62 -15.55 0.18
C ASN A 141 16.93 -16.25 0.60
N GLY A 142 17.43 -15.90 1.79
CA GLY A 142 18.68 -16.45 2.34
C GLY A 142 19.95 -15.95 1.66
N SER A 143 19.88 -14.96 0.78
CA SER A 143 21.05 -14.45 0.04
C SER A 143 20.99 -12.93 -0.19
N SER A 144 20.41 -12.48 -1.29
CA SER A 144 20.39 -11.08 -1.71
C SER A 144 19.29 -10.24 -1.04
N ILE A 145 18.25 -10.89 -0.50
CA ILE A 145 17.16 -10.24 0.21
C ILE A 145 17.21 -10.67 1.67
N SER A 146 17.55 -9.72 2.54
CA SER A 146 17.52 -9.90 3.99
C SER A 146 16.30 -9.20 4.57
N LEU A 147 15.31 -9.97 4.99
CA LEU A 147 14.04 -9.50 5.57
C LEU A 147 13.71 -10.32 6.82
N PRO A 148 14.45 -10.13 7.93
CA PRO A 148 14.38 -11.02 9.09
C PRO A 148 13.02 -11.05 9.79
N ASN A 149 12.24 -9.98 9.64
CA ASN A 149 10.90 -9.84 10.22
C ASN A 149 9.75 -10.30 9.28
N TYR A 150 10.05 -10.92 8.13
CA TYR A 150 9.02 -11.28 7.14
C TYR A 150 7.90 -12.16 7.69
N ARG A 151 8.20 -13.02 8.68
CA ARG A 151 7.19 -13.90 9.30
C ARG A 151 6.18 -13.11 10.13
N GLN A 152 6.62 -12.00 10.77
CA GLN A 152 5.74 -11.10 11.49
C GLN A 152 4.83 -10.34 10.52
N ASN A 153 5.43 -9.78 9.45
CA ASN A 153 4.68 -9.08 8.40
C ASN A 153 3.65 -10.02 7.75
N LEU A 154 4.01 -11.25 7.44
CA LEU A 154 3.09 -12.25 6.87
C LEU A 154 1.93 -12.59 7.81
N ARG A 155 2.17 -12.70 9.12
CA ARG A 155 1.08 -12.90 10.10
C ARG A 155 0.09 -11.74 10.09
N PHE A 156 0.60 -10.52 9.99
CA PHE A 156 -0.25 -9.34 9.87
C PHE A 156 -1.01 -9.34 8.55
N ALA A 157 -0.33 -9.56 7.42
CA ALA A 157 -0.94 -9.64 6.10
C ALA A 157 -2.09 -10.65 6.05
N ALA A 158 -1.86 -11.87 6.52
CA ALA A 158 -2.87 -12.94 6.53
C ALA A 158 -4.04 -12.66 7.48
N ALA A 159 -3.79 -12.01 8.61
CA ALA A 159 -4.86 -11.63 9.53
C ALA A 159 -5.72 -10.51 8.95
N TRP A 160 -5.10 -9.54 8.29
CA TRP A 160 -5.80 -8.41 7.69
C TRP A 160 -6.59 -8.84 6.44
N GLU A 161 -5.99 -9.62 5.55
CA GLU A 161 -6.68 -10.19 4.38
C GLU A 161 -7.91 -11.00 4.81
N ARG A 162 -7.77 -11.88 5.80
CA ARG A 162 -8.91 -12.65 6.33
C ARG A 162 -10.00 -11.77 6.93
N ALA A 163 -9.65 -10.67 7.58
CA ALA A 163 -10.64 -9.74 8.14
C ALA A 163 -11.39 -8.99 7.03
N MET A 164 -10.68 -8.52 5.99
CA MET A 164 -11.28 -7.86 4.83
C MET A 164 -12.19 -8.82 4.07
N GLU A 165 -11.71 -10.02 3.75
CA GLU A 165 -12.46 -11.01 3.00
C GLU A 165 -13.68 -11.55 3.79
N GLY A 166 -13.54 -11.66 5.11
CA GLY A 166 -14.64 -12.04 6.00
C GLY A 166 -15.72 -10.98 6.11
N THR A 167 -15.39 -9.69 5.93
CA THR A 167 -16.33 -8.58 5.99
C THR A 167 -16.92 -8.27 4.62
N PHE A 168 -16.09 -8.35 3.58
CA PHE A 168 -16.43 -8.01 2.20
C PHE A 168 -15.92 -9.12 1.26
N PRO A 169 -16.69 -10.23 1.11
CA PRO A 169 -16.28 -11.35 0.28
C PRO A 169 -15.99 -10.95 -1.17
N GLY A 170 -14.84 -11.36 -1.69
CA GLY A 170 -14.36 -11.03 -3.02
C GLY A 170 -13.60 -9.70 -3.11
N LEU A 171 -13.45 -8.95 -2.01
CA LEU A 171 -12.70 -7.69 -2.00
C LEU A 171 -11.21 -7.94 -2.21
N THR A 172 -10.65 -8.99 -1.61
CA THR A 172 -9.22 -9.23 -1.65
C THR A 172 -8.83 -10.24 -2.72
N ARG A 173 -7.70 -9.99 -3.36
CA ARG A 173 -6.92 -11.02 -4.02
C ARG A 173 -6.04 -11.70 -2.95
N PRO A 174 -5.62 -12.97 -3.16
CA PRO A 174 -4.73 -13.64 -2.22
C PRO A 174 -3.46 -12.83 -1.95
N VAL A 175 -2.96 -12.87 -0.70
CA VAL A 175 -1.68 -12.24 -0.35
C VAL A 175 -0.59 -12.72 -1.30
N LEU A 176 0.07 -11.79 -1.98
CA LEU A 176 1.26 -12.09 -2.77
C LEU A 176 2.47 -12.17 -1.83
N PHE A 177 2.94 -13.39 -1.59
CA PHE A 177 4.13 -13.66 -0.80
C PHE A 177 5.29 -14.00 -1.72
N SER A 178 6.30 -13.14 -1.81
CA SER A 178 7.39 -13.32 -2.78
C SER A 178 8.72 -12.73 -2.31
N TYR A 179 9.80 -13.13 -2.97
CA TYR A 179 11.15 -12.62 -2.71
C TYR A 179 11.28 -11.16 -3.14
N ARG A 180 10.83 -10.28 -2.27
CA ARG A 180 10.86 -8.82 -2.43
C ARG A 180 11.21 -8.16 -1.11
N PHE A 181 11.82 -6.99 -1.16
CA PHE A 181 12.24 -6.24 0.02
C PHE A 181 11.22 -5.17 0.41
N TYR A 182 10.91 -4.24 -0.50
CA TYR A 182 9.91 -3.19 -0.36
C TYR A 182 9.98 -2.41 0.96
N ASN A 183 11.19 -2.22 1.53
CA ASN A 183 11.39 -1.56 2.83
C ASN A 183 10.60 -2.18 4.00
N GLN A 184 10.14 -3.42 3.86
CA GLN A 184 9.31 -4.08 4.87
C GLN A 184 10.09 -4.58 6.10
N ASP A 185 11.40 -4.35 6.15
CA ASP A 185 12.25 -4.55 7.32
C ASP A 185 12.05 -3.46 8.39
N LEU A 186 11.45 -2.32 8.05
CA LEU A 186 11.40 -1.14 8.92
C LEU A 186 10.50 -1.33 10.14
N THR A 187 9.42 -2.10 10.04
CA THR A 187 8.58 -2.50 11.18
C THR A 187 8.06 -3.92 11.02
N THR A 188 7.55 -4.51 12.12
CA THR A 188 6.88 -5.83 12.06
C THR A 188 5.46 -5.77 11.50
N GLY A 189 4.99 -4.58 11.16
CA GLY A 189 3.71 -4.30 10.49
C GLY A 189 3.87 -3.54 9.17
N SER A 190 5.01 -3.67 8.49
CA SER A 190 5.23 -3.04 7.18
C SER A 190 4.70 -3.93 6.06
N LEU A 191 3.79 -3.38 5.24
CA LEU A 191 3.19 -4.07 4.08
C LEU A 191 3.08 -3.11 2.89
N LEU A 192 3.02 -3.68 1.69
CA LEU A 192 2.64 -2.96 0.48
C LEU A 192 1.20 -3.36 0.11
N ILE A 193 0.39 -2.37 -0.23
CA ILE A 193 -1.02 -2.56 -0.55
C ILE A 193 -1.29 -2.06 -1.96
N GLU A 194 -1.77 -2.95 -2.81
CA GLU A 194 -2.27 -2.61 -4.15
C GLU A 194 -3.77 -2.37 -4.08
N VAL A 195 -4.23 -1.21 -4.51
CA VAL A 195 -5.65 -0.84 -4.56
C VAL A 195 -6.07 -0.71 -6.01
N GLY A 196 -6.69 -1.74 -6.55
CA GLY A 196 -7.07 -1.80 -7.96
C GLY A 196 -5.89 -1.94 -8.91
N GLY A 197 -6.06 -1.49 -10.18
CA GLY A 197 -5.06 -1.54 -11.23
C GLY A 197 -5.36 -0.58 -12.38
#